data_3c35bdf3888f5c8e00a34caa18549552
#
_entry.id   3c35bdf3888f5c8e00a34caa18549552
#
_cell.length_a   1.000
_cell.length_b   1.000
_cell.length_c   1.000
_cell.angle_alpha   90.00
_cell.angle_beta   90.00
_cell.angle_gamma   90.00
#
_symmetry.space_group_name_H-M   'P 1'
#
loop_
_entity.id
_entity.type
_entity.pdbx_description
1 polymer ?
#
loop_
_entity_poly.entity_id
_entity_poly.type
_entity_poly.pdbx_seq_one_letter_code
_entity_poly.pdbx_strand_id
1 'polypeptide(L)'
;LAEFDVSGGEPLMQKQFFHLLDRMKEHSNAKSMQAMFYTNFNADFDPIDLAEKLSHFKESTIHISVDSGKNLYPYFRDGSWDKLKHNIKIFKECEQVNTLVSGICTTSIYQLMDLCNVFEDMLTLDVDIIECAMVYTPEYINPGILMEHFPDEVRKDINETRTMIENSNSKLKESALKSLDHIEEYMTNHIIELYNTTKQDAELNSTERFIKYVEQSDKLFDKDFNSTFKKYQINNNNLIRIDKE
;
A
#
# COMPACT_ATOMS: atom_id res chain seq x y z
N LEU A 1 5.19 29.03 8.08
CA LEU A 1 4.97 27.72 7.49
C LEU A 1 3.64 27.19 8.03
N ALA A 2 2.68 26.91 7.16
CA ALA A 2 1.36 26.41 7.58
C ALA A 2 1.30 24.87 7.51
N GLU A 3 2.17 24.28 6.72
CA GLU A 3 2.22 22.84 6.47
C GLU A 3 3.67 22.37 6.34
N PHE A 4 3.92 21.17 6.84
CA PHE A 4 5.21 20.49 6.80
C PHE A 4 4.96 19.08 6.27
N ASP A 5 5.45 18.82 5.07
CA ASP A 5 5.30 17.52 4.38
C ASP A 5 6.70 16.89 4.18
N VAL A 6 6.82 15.61 4.53
CA VAL A 6 8.02 14.82 4.31
C VAL A 6 7.68 13.58 3.49
N SER A 7 8.22 13.54 2.27
CA SER A 7 8.11 12.40 1.38
C SER A 7 9.50 11.91 0.95
N GLY A 8 9.61 10.60 0.72
CA GLY A 8 10.83 9.95 0.25
C GLY A 8 11.72 9.38 1.34
N GLY A 9 12.36 8.24 1.01
CA GLY A 9 13.12 7.45 1.96
C GLY A 9 12.23 6.84 3.07
N GLU A 10 12.85 6.56 4.22
CA GLU A 10 12.13 6.15 5.45
C GLU A 10 12.46 7.15 6.56
N PRO A 11 11.56 8.11 6.84
CA PRO A 11 11.84 9.18 7.81
C PRO A 11 12.08 8.65 9.22
N LEU A 12 11.39 7.56 9.63
CA LEU A 12 11.53 7.01 10.98
C LEU A 12 12.88 6.31 11.23
N MET A 13 13.66 6.05 10.18
CA MET A 13 15.07 5.60 10.31
C MET A 13 16.05 6.75 10.42
N GLN A 14 15.62 8.00 10.23
CA GLN A 14 16.49 9.17 10.15
C GLN A 14 16.48 9.96 11.45
N LYS A 15 17.60 9.99 12.17
CA LYS A 15 17.73 10.83 13.38
C LYS A 15 17.44 12.31 13.10
N GLN A 16 17.76 12.78 11.88
CA GLN A 16 17.51 14.14 11.45
C GLN A 16 16.01 14.48 11.41
N PHE A 17 15.15 13.50 11.09
CA PHE A 17 13.70 13.69 11.11
C PHE A 17 13.22 13.98 12.54
N PHE A 18 13.62 13.20 13.53
CA PHE A 18 13.28 13.43 14.94
C PHE A 18 13.83 14.76 15.46
N HIS A 19 15.08 15.10 15.13
CA HIS A 19 15.64 16.42 15.46
C HIS A 19 14.85 17.57 14.82
N LEU A 20 14.36 17.39 13.59
CA LEU A 20 13.53 18.38 12.93
C LEU A 20 12.20 18.56 13.69
N LEU A 21 11.52 17.47 14.05
CA LEU A 21 10.30 17.52 14.86
C LEU A 21 10.54 18.22 16.20
N ASP A 22 11.66 17.94 16.89
CA ASP A 22 12.04 18.59 18.15
C ASP A 22 12.20 20.10 17.98
N ARG A 23 12.90 20.54 16.94
CA ARG A 23 13.07 21.96 16.67
C ARG A 23 11.77 22.65 16.27
N MET A 24 10.90 21.95 15.56
CA MET A 24 9.60 22.50 15.13
C MET A 24 8.64 22.63 16.32
N LYS A 25 8.62 21.66 17.25
CA LYS A 25 7.77 21.75 18.45
C LYS A 25 8.13 22.92 19.37
N GLU A 26 9.42 23.36 19.40
CA GLU A 26 9.87 24.50 20.13
C GLU A 26 9.48 25.85 19.50
N HIS A 27 9.03 25.82 18.23
CA HIS A 27 8.66 27.03 17.52
C HIS A 27 7.29 27.54 17.98
N SER A 28 7.15 28.85 18.22
CA SER A 28 5.91 29.47 18.70
C SER A 28 4.66 29.17 17.84
N ASN A 29 4.85 28.83 16.56
CA ASN A 29 3.77 28.56 15.60
C ASN A 29 3.47 27.06 15.45
N ALA A 30 4.11 26.15 16.19
CA ALA A 30 3.87 24.70 16.06
C ALA A 30 2.37 24.35 16.13
N LYS A 31 1.65 24.93 17.08
CA LYS A 31 0.21 24.74 17.28
C LYS A 31 -0.68 25.24 16.13
N SER A 32 -0.13 25.94 15.15
CA SER A 32 -0.84 26.36 13.94
C SER A 32 -0.40 25.59 12.68
N MET A 33 0.55 24.68 12.82
CA MET A 33 1.12 23.92 11.70
C MET A 33 0.49 22.55 11.60
N GLN A 34 0.38 22.07 10.36
CA GLN A 34 0.06 20.68 10.04
C GLN A 34 1.34 19.93 9.70
N ALA A 35 1.45 18.68 10.19
CA ALA A 35 2.57 17.79 9.87
C ALA A 35 2.06 16.60 9.08
N MET A 36 2.70 16.28 7.95
CA MET A 36 2.36 15.12 7.13
C MET A 36 3.63 14.39 6.71
N PHE A 37 3.62 13.06 6.74
CA PHE A 37 4.72 12.27 6.23
C PHE A 37 4.29 10.85 5.85
N TYR A 38 5.11 10.25 4.98
CA TYR A 38 4.96 8.88 4.50
C TYR A 38 6.02 7.98 5.11
N THR A 39 5.63 6.78 5.54
CA THR A 39 6.53 5.84 6.21
C THR A 39 6.07 4.39 6.02
N ASN A 40 6.97 3.43 6.15
CA ASN A 40 6.61 2.01 6.26
C ASN A 40 6.16 1.63 7.70
N PHE A 41 6.39 2.50 8.68
CA PHE A 41 6.08 2.32 10.10
C PHE A 41 6.65 1.03 10.73
N ASN A 42 7.68 0.47 10.10
CA ASN A 42 8.29 -0.82 10.46
C ASN A 42 9.76 -0.66 10.89
N ALA A 43 10.26 0.58 10.93
CA ALA A 43 11.59 0.92 11.41
C ALA A 43 11.76 0.67 12.92
N ASP A 44 13.00 0.72 13.39
CA ASP A 44 13.30 0.74 14.82
C ASP A 44 13.21 2.20 15.33
N PHE A 45 12.07 2.55 15.91
CA PHE A 45 11.80 3.85 16.52
C PHE A 45 10.89 3.66 17.73
N ASP A 46 10.78 4.70 18.54
CA ASP A 46 9.82 4.72 19.65
C ASP A 46 8.51 5.39 19.23
N PRO A 47 7.39 4.61 19.10
CA PRO A 47 6.09 5.16 18.75
C PRO A 47 5.55 6.18 19.77
N ILE A 48 5.92 6.07 21.05
CA ILE A 48 5.50 7.01 22.11
C ILE A 48 6.21 8.34 21.94
N ASP A 49 7.53 8.33 21.69
CA ASP A 49 8.31 9.54 21.42
C ASP A 49 7.79 10.26 20.16
N LEU A 50 7.47 9.51 19.12
CA LEU A 50 6.85 10.06 17.91
C LEU A 50 5.51 10.72 18.21
N ALA A 51 4.64 10.05 18.98
CA ALA A 51 3.34 10.58 19.36
C ALA A 51 3.47 11.86 20.18
N GLU A 52 4.38 11.90 21.16
CA GLU A 52 4.68 13.10 21.96
C GLU A 52 5.08 14.28 21.05
N LYS A 53 6.02 14.06 20.13
CA LYS A 53 6.49 15.11 19.20
C LYS A 53 5.36 15.65 18.33
N LEU A 54 4.50 14.77 17.81
CA LEU A 54 3.38 15.14 16.94
C LEU A 54 2.25 15.85 17.69
N SER A 55 2.08 15.63 18.99
CA SER A 55 1.06 16.30 19.82
C SER A 55 1.22 17.82 19.90
N HIS A 56 2.39 18.34 19.55
CA HIS A 56 2.68 19.78 19.54
C HIS A 56 2.16 20.49 18.28
N PHE A 57 1.79 19.76 17.23
CA PHE A 57 1.23 20.32 16.00
C PHE A 57 -0.29 20.48 16.12
N LYS A 58 -0.85 21.34 15.26
CA LYS A 58 -2.30 21.51 15.17
C LYS A 58 -3.01 20.21 14.80
N GLU A 59 -2.51 19.57 13.76
CA GLU A 59 -2.96 18.32 13.19
C GLU A 59 -1.75 17.59 12.61
N SER A 60 -1.81 16.27 12.57
CA SER A 60 -0.81 15.46 11.90
C SER A 60 -1.46 14.39 11.05
N THR A 61 -0.82 14.00 9.96
CA THR A 61 -1.23 12.89 9.12
C THR A 61 -0.04 11.97 8.89
N ILE A 62 -0.22 10.70 9.20
CA ILE A 62 0.76 9.66 8.91
C ILE A 62 0.19 8.75 7.83
N HIS A 63 0.86 8.74 6.69
CA HIS A 63 0.55 7.81 5.61
C HIS A 63 1.46 6.58 5.72
N ILE A 64 0.88 5.46 6.14
CA ILE A 64 1.60 4.21 6.31
C ILE A 64 1.50 3.41 5.01
N SER A 65 2.64 3.20 4.35
CA SER A 65 2.72 2.37 3.15
C SER A 65 2.57 0.89 3.53
N VAL A 66 1.39 0.33 3.32
CA VAL A 66 1.06 -1.07 3.64
C VAL A 66 1.38 -1.99 2.45
N ASP A 67 0.92 -1.65 1.26
CA ASP A 67 1.14 -2.28 -0.07
C ASP A 67 0.85 -3.78 -0.18
N SER A 68 0.41 -4.45 0.89
CA SER A 68 0.09 -5.88 0.83
C SER A 68 -0.58 -6.36 2.11
N GLY A 69 -1.16 -7.56 2.08
CA GLY A 69 -1.56 -8.28 3.28
C GLY A 69 -0.38 -9.01 3.96
N LYS A 70 -0.64 -9.62 5.11
CA LYS A 70 0.34 -10.29 5.97
C LYS A 70 1.25 -11.27 5.21
N ASN A 71 0.67 -12.09 4.33
CA ASN A 71 1.40 -13.14 3.61
C ASN A 71 2.34 -12.58 2.55
N LEU A 72 1.96 -11.45 1.93
CA LEU A 72 2.75 -10.80 0.89
C LEU A 72 3.68 -9.71 1.44
N TYR A 73 3.51 -9.30 2.68
CA TYR A 73 4.27 -8.20 3.27
C TYR A 73 5.79 -8.40 3.17
N PRO A 74 6.35 -9.59 3.48
CA PRO A 74 7.79 -9.82 3.30
C PRO A 74 8.25 -9.81 1.84
N TYR A 75 7.34 -9.99 0.88
CA TYR A 75 7.67 -9.92 -0.54
C TYR A 75 7.89 -8.48 -1.02
N PHE A 76 7.14 -7.51 -0.46
CA PHE A 76 7.20 -6.10 -0.89
C PHE A 76 8.01 -5.21 0.06
N ARG A 77 8.03 -5.53 1.35
CA ARG A 77 8.60 -4.70 2.39
C ARG A 77 9.60 -5.49 3.22
N ASP A 78 10.75 -4.89 3.48
CA ASP A 78 11.69 -5.43 4.47
C ASP A 78 11.14 -5.13 5.87
N GLY A 79 10.39 -6.09 6.42
CA GLY A 79 9.78 -5.90 7.72
C GLY A 79 8.81 -7.00 8.11
N SER A 80 8.19 -6.83 9.26
CA SER A 80 7.23 -7.76 9.83
C SER A 80 5.86 -7.13 9.92
N TRP A 81 4.83 -7.84 9.43
CA TRP A 81 3.43 -7.44 9.60
C TRP A 81 3.06 -7.27 11.08
N ASP A 82 3.55 -8.17 11.94
CA ASP A 82 3.27 -8.10 13.37
C ASP A 82 3.93 -6.89 14.03
N LYS A 83 5.14 -6.51 13.58
CA LYS A 83 5.82 -5.29 14.04
C LYS A 83 5.06 -4.04 13.59
N LEU A 84 4.61 -4.01 12.33
CA LEU A 84 3.76 -2.92 11.82
C LEU A 84 2.52 -2.72 12.70
N LYS A 85 1.75 -3.79 12.94
CA LYS A 85 0.56 -3.75 13.80
C LYS A 85 0.88 -3.31 15.22
N HIS A 86 1.97 -3.81 15.77
CA HIS A 86 2.42 -3.46 17.12
C HIS A 86 2.74 -1.97 17.24
N ASN A 87 3.52 -1.42 16.29
CA ASN A 87 3.88 -0.01 16.29
C ASN A 87 2.65 0.90 16.12
N ILE A 88 1.73 0.55 15.21
CA ILE A 88 0.47 1.29 15.03
C ILE A 88 -0.33 1.29 16.33
N LYS A 89 -0.49 0.13 16.96
CA LYS A 89 -1.23 0.00 18.21
C LYS A 89 -0.66 0.87 19.32
N ILE A 90 0.65 0.79 19.58
CA ILE A 90 1.30 1.61 20.61
C ILE A 90 1.10 3.10 20.32
N PHE A 91 1.29 3.50 19.06
CA PHE A 91 1.10 4.89 18.66
C PHE A 91 -0.34 5.36 18.91
N LYS A 92 -1.35 4.56 18.55
CA LYS A 92 -2.77 4.88 18.71
C LYS A 92 -3.24 4.86 20.17
N GLU A 93 -2.56 4.13 21.06
CA GLU A 93 -2.83 4.13 22.51
C GLU A 93 -2.36 5.43 23.20
N CYS A 94 -1.61 6.30 22.52
CA CYS A 94 -1.19 7.59 23.06
C CYS A 94 -2.35 8.61 22.96
N GLU A 95 -3.00 8.92 24.09
CA GLU A 95 -4.21 9.75 24.17
C GLU A 95 -4.06 11.21 23.69
N GLN A 96 -2.85 11.71 23.49
CA GLN A 96 -2.58 13.12 23.21
C GLN A 96 -2.44 13.46 21.73
N VAL A 97 -2.69 12.51 20.83
CA VAL A 97 -2.32 12.68 19.42
C VAL A 97 -3.52 13.05 18.57
N ASN A 98 -3.56 14.30 18.08
CA ASN A 98 -4.47 14.72 17.02
C ASN A 98 -3.87 14.32 15.65
N THR A 99 -3.75 13.00 15.41
CA THR A 99 -3.11 12.45 14.22
C THR A 99 -4.06 11.51 13.50
N LEU A 100 -4.28 11.79 12.22
CA LEU A 100 -4.90 10.86 11.29
C LEU A 100 -3.85 9.83 10.84
N VAL A 101 -4.14 8.56 11.04
CA VAL A 101 -3.31 7.46 10.55
C VAL A 101 -4.00 6.78 9.37
N SER A 102 -3.42 6.92 8.18
CA SER A 102 -3.92 6.33 6.94
C SER A 102 -3.08 5.13 6.55
N GLY A 103 -3.70 3.97 6.32
CA GLY A 103 -3.07 2.81 5.69
C GLY A 103 -3.19 2.93 4.17
N ILE A 104 -2.08 3.15 3.47
CA ILE A 104 -2.06 3.29 2.01
C ILE A 104 -1.57 2.00 1.35
N CYS A 105 -2.33 1.53 0.36
CA CYS A 105 -1.94 0.46 -0.54
C CYS A 105 -1.70 1.00 -1.94
N THR A 106 -0.47 0.94 -2.41
CA THR A 106 -0.12 1.24 -3.79
C THR A 106 -0.45 0.03 -4.67
N THR A 107 -1.63 0.06 -5.29
CA THR A 107 -2.20 -1.07 -6.02
C THR A 107 -1.55 -1.22 -7.39
N SER A 108 -0.75 -2.25 -7.52
CA SER A 108 -0.13 -2.73 -8.75
C SER A 108 -0.75 -4.06 -9.19
N ILE A 109 -0.22 -4.68 -10.23
CA ILE A 109 -0.58 -6.03 -10.65
C ILE A 109 -0.52 -7.04 -9.48
N TYR A 110 0.45 -6.90 -8.59
CA TYR A 110 0.65 -7.81 -7.45
C TYR A 110 -0.49 -7.76 -6.44
N GLN A 111 -0.91 -6.54 -6.04
CA GLN A 111 -2.00 -6.38 -5.08
C GLN A 111 -3.32 -6.86 -5.67
N LEU A 112 -3.51 -6.67 -6.98
CA LEU A 112 -4.70 -7.15 -7.66
C LEU A 112 -4.76 -8.68 -7.73
N MET A 113 -3.61 -9.37 -7.82
CA MET A 113 -3.53 -10.84 -7.78
C MET A 113 -3.98 -11.45 -6.44
N ASP A 114 -3.97 -10.67 -5.37
CA ASP A 114 -4.31 -11.13 -4.01
C ASP A 114 -5.26 -10.17 -3.28
N LEU A 115 -6.11 -9.47 -4.03
CA LEU A 115 -6.89 -8.32 -3.60
C LEU A 115 -7.69 -8.59 -2.32
N CYS A 116 -8.39 -9.73 -2.25
CA CYS A 116 -9.23 -10.08 -1.11
C CYS A 116 -8.40 -10.19 0.18
N ASN A 117 -7.27 -10.90 0.14
CA ASN A 117 -6.40 -11.05 1.31
C ASN A 117 -5.74 -9.72 1.71
N VAL A 118 -5.39 -8.86 0.73
CA VAL A 118 -4.86 -7.51 1.01
C VAL A 118 -5.87 -6.71 1.82
N PHE A 119 -7.12 -6.65 1.39
CA PHE A 119 -8.17 -5.92 2.12
C PHE A 119 -8.53 -6.59 3.46
N GLU A 120 -8.62 -7.93 3.51
CA GLU A 120 -8.87 -8.65 4.75
C GLU A 120 -7.86 -8.30 5.82
N ASP A 121 -6.58 -8.31 5.48
CA ASP A 121 -5.50 -7.96 6.40
C ASP A 121 -5.49 -6.47 6.76
N MET A 122 -5.70 -5.56 5.79
CA MET A 122 -5.78 -4.12 6.05
C MET A 122 -6.92 -3.78 7.01
N LEU A 123 -8.07 -4.45 6.93
CA LEU A 123 -9.19 -4.27 7.85
C LEU A 123 -8.85 -4.65 9.30
N THR A 124 -7.74 -5.35 9.55
CA THR A 124 -7.25 -5.70 10.90
C THR A 124 -6.31 -4.66 11.49
N LEU A 125 -5.90 -3.65 10.73
CA LEU A 125 -5.02 -2.58 11.21
C LEU A 125 -5.80 -1.59 12.08
N ASP A 126 -5.12 -1.05 13.09
CA ASP A 126 -5.69 0.01 13.93
C ASP A 126 -5.42 1.41 13.36
N VAL A 127 -5.69 1.59 12.07
CA VAL A 127 -5.63 2.88 11.38
C VAL A 127 -7.00 3.57 11.40
N ASP A 128 -7.05 4.83 10.95
CA ASP A 128 -8.30 5.60 10.89
C ASP A 128 -9.00 5.44 9.55
N ILE A 129 -8.24 5.33 8.47
CA ILE A 129 -8.73 5.14 7.12
C ILE A 129 -7.83 4.19 6.33
N ILE A 130 -8.39 3.60 5.28
CA ILE A 130 -7.67 2.86 4.24
C ILE A 130 -7.79 3.64 2.94
N GLU A 131 -6.68 3.76 2.22
CA GLU A 131 -6.61 4.41 0.91
C GLU A 131 -5.86 3.50 -0.08
N CYS A 132 -6.31 3.48 -1.33
CA CYS A 132 -5.62 2.80 -2.42
C CYS A 132 -5.23 3.80 -3.49
N ALA A 133 -3.96 3.78 -3.87
CA ALA A 133 -3.42 4.53 -5.01
C ALA A 133 -3.05 3.55 -6.12
N MET A 134 -3.37 3.90 -7.37
CA MET A 134 -3.09 3.02 -8.50
C MET A 134 -1.71 3.27 -9.08
N VAL A 135 -0.99 2.19 -9.45
CA VAL A 135 0.28 2.27 -10.17
C VAL A 135 0.03 2.45 -11.66
N TYR A 136 0.45 3.59 -12.18
CA TYR A 136 0.40 3.89 -13.62
C TYR A 136 1.70 3.50 -14.33
N THR A 137 2.81 3.79 -13.71
CA THR A 137 4.15 3.54 -14.21
C THR A 137 5.03 2.91 -13.14
N PRO A 138 5.97 2.03 -13.51
CA PRO A 138 6.20 1.53 -14.86
C PRO A 138 5.10 0.58 -15.33
N GLU A 139 4.84 0.56 -16.65
CA GLU A 139 3.73 -0.18 -17.27
C GLU A 139 3.77 -1.70 -17.02
N TYR A 140 4.95 -2.28 -16.79
CA TYR A 140 5.08 -3.72 -16.53
C TYR A 140 4.59 -4.18 -15.14
N ILE A 141 4.28 -3.25 -14.23
CA ILE A 141 3.58 -3.56 -12.98
C ILE A 141 2.18 -2.94 -12.92
N ASN A 142 1.70 -2.42 -14.05
CA ASN A 142 0.35 -1.87 -14.12
C ASN A 142 -0.68 -2.98 -13.99
N PRO A 143 -1.71 -2.83 -13.16
CA PRO A 143 -2.75 -3.84 -12.97
C PRO A 143 -3.56 -4.13 -14.25
N GLY A 144 -3.52 -3.26 -15.27
CA GLY A 144 -4.13 -3.47 -16.58
C GLY A 144 -3.72 -4.75 -17.28
N ILE A 145 -2.52 -5.27 -16.98
CA ILE A 145 -2.06 -6.57 -17.50
C ILE A 145 -3.05 -7.69 -17.14
N LEU A 146 -3.56 -7.70 -15.91
CA LEU A 146 -4.54 -8.72 -15.51
C LEU A 146 -5.89 -8.52 -16.20
N MET A 147 -6.32 -7.29 -16.42
CA MET A 147 -7.56 -7.02 -17.15
C MET A 147 -7.47 -7.42 -18.63
N GLU A 148 -6.28 -7.36 -19.24
CA GLU A 148 -6.10 -7.85 -20.62
C GLU A 148 -6.26 -9.37 -20.73
N HIS A 149 -5.74 -10.11 -19.75
CA HIS A 149 -5.66 -11.58 -19.82
C HIS A 149 -6.77 -12.30 -19.05
N PHE A 150 -7.28 -11.71 -17.98
CA PHE A 150 -8.19 -12.35 -17.02
C PHE A 150 -9.33 -11.40 -16.57
N PRO A 151 -10.06 -10.74 -17.50
CA PRO A 151 -11.03 -9.70 -17.13
C PRO A 151 -12.17 -10.20 -16.25
N ASP A 152 -12.68 -11.39 -16.50
CA ASP A 152 -13.82 -11.94 -15.75
C ASP A 152 -13.39 -12.37 -14.35
N GLU A 153 -12.20 -12.92 -14.22
CA GLU A 153 -11.61 -13.33 -12.95
C GLU A 153 -11.28 -12.13 -12.07
N VAL A 154 -10.74 -11.04 -12.65
CA VAL A 154 -10.49 -9.80 -11.93
C VAL A 154 -11.80 -9.20 -11.42
N ARG A 155 -12.85 -9.15 -12.23
CA ARG A 155 -14.17 -8.70 -11.80
C ARG A 155 -14.74 -9.57 -10.67
N LYS A 156 -14.55 -10.88 -10.78
CA LYS A 156 -14.95 -11.83 -9.73
C LYS A 156 -14.19 -11.55 -8.44
N ASP A 157 -12.87 -11.39 -8.48
CA ASP A 157 -12.05 -11.09 -7.30
C ASP A 157 -12.46 -9.74 -6.65
N ILE A 158 -12.78 -8.72 -7.43
CA ILE A 158 -13.32 -7.44 -6.93
C ILE A 158 -14.66 -7.65 -6.21
N ASN A 159 -15.59 -8.41 -6.80
CA ASN A 159 -16.90 -8.68 -6.20
C ASN A 159 -16.79 -9.52 -4.92
N GLU A 160 -15.90 -10.52 -4.89
CA GLU A 160 -15.62 -11.31 -3.68
C GLU A 160 -15.03 -10.42 -2.57
N THR A 161 -14.08 -9.54 -2.92
CA THR A 161 -13.50 -8.57 -1.99
C THR A 161 -14.57 -7.63 -1.45
N ARG A 162 -15.44 -7.10 -2.29
CA ARG A 162 -16.57 -6.25 -1.88
C ARG A 162 -17.47 -6.96 -0.88
N THR A 163 -17.87 -8.20 -1.18
CA THR A 163 -18.71 -9.01 -0.31
C THR A 163 -18.03 -9.25 1.05
N MET A 164 -16.75 -9.53 1.06
CA MET A 164 -15.97 -9.71 2.29
C MET A 164 -15.95 -8.42 3.12
N ILE A 165 -15.68 -7.26 2.50
CA ILE A 165 -15.67 -5.96 3.20
C ILE A 165 -17.07 -5.63 3.76
N GLU A 166 -18.12 -5.83 2.97
CA GLU A 166 -19.52 -5.57 3.37
C GLU A 166 -19.95 -6.42 4.57
N ASN A 167 -19.45 -7.63 4.69
CA ASN A 167 -19.72 -8.53 5.83
C ASN A 167 -18.79 -8.27 7.02
N SER A 168 -17.78 -7.42 6.89
CA SER A 168 -16.86 -7.07 7.97
C SER A 168 -17.55 -6.16 9.00
N ASN A 169 -17.17 -6.33 10.26
CA ASN A 169 -17.52 -5.44 11.38
C ASN A 169 -16.43 -4.38 11.65
N SER A 170 -15.44 -4.23 10.76
CA SER A 170 -14.34 -3.28 10.96
C SER A 170 -14.84 -1.83 10.86
N LYS A 171 -14.29 -0.96 11.72
CA LYS A 171 -14.47 0.51 11.63
C LYS A 171 -14.00 1.08 10.28
N LEU A 172 -13.13 0.34 9.58
CA LEU A 172 -12.52 0.73 8.30
C LEU A 172 -13.38 0.39 7.08
N LYS A 173 -14.53 -0.26 7.27
CA LYS A 173 -15.41 -0.75 6.19
C LYS A 173 -15.72 0.32 5.14
N GLU A 174 -16.09 1.54 5.57
CA GLU A 174 -16.47 2.60 4.63
C GLU A 174 -15.29 3.06 3.78
N SER A 175 -14.12 3.29 4.38
CA SER A 175 -12.92 3.70 3.63
C SER A 175 -12.40 2.58 2.73
N ALA A 176 -12.49 1.32 3.16
CA ALA A 176 -12.14 0.16 2.35
C ALA A 176 -13.05 0.03 1.11
N LEU A 177 -14.36 0.22 1.25
CA LEU A 177 -15.29 0.20 0.12
C LEU A 177 -14.99 1.34 -0.87
N LYS A 178 -14.73 2.56 -0.38
CA LYS A 178 -14.33 3.70 -1.24
C LYS A 178 -13.04 3.39 -2.01
N SER A 179 -12.07 2.77 -1.36
CA SER A 179 -10.82 2.37 -2.00
C SER A 179 -11.02 1.29 -3.05
N LEU A 180 -11.90 0.32 -2.78
CA LEU A 180 -12.27 -0.71 -3.75
C LEU A 180 -13.05 -0.12 -4.93
N ASP A 181 -13.97 0.82 -4.70
CA ASP A 181 -14.68 1.55 -5.76
C ASP A 181 -13.70 2.31 -6.66
N HIS A 182 -12.69 2.94 -6.09
CA HIS A 182 -11.64 3.61 -6.86
C HIS A 182 -10.83 2.63 -7.73
N ILE A 183 -10.48 1.45 -7.20
CA ILE A 183 -9.83 0.38 -7.98
C ILE A 183 -10.74 -0.06 -9.12
N GLU A 184 -12.01 -0.34 -8.86
CA GLU A 184 -12.98 -0.81 -9.87
C GLU A 184 -13.21 0.25 -10.96
N GLU A 185 -13.38 1.52 -10.57
CA GLU A 185 -13.53 2.64 -11.51
C GLU A 185 -12.29 2.77 -12.39
N TYR A 186 -11.10 2.72 -11.78
CA TYR A 186 -9.85 2.76 -12.52
C TYR A 186 -9.75 1.60 -13.51
N MET A 187 -10.04 0.36 -13.06
CA MET A 187 -9.99 -0.84 -13.90
C MET A 187 -10.99 -0.78 -15.06
N THR A 188 -12.13 -0.12 -14.87
CA THR A 188 -13.18 -0.05 -15.89
C THR A 188 -12.96 1.07 -16.90
N ASN A 189 -12.55 2.25 -16.44
CA ASN A 189 -12.60 3.47 -17.26
C ASN A 189 -11.22 3.92 -17.77
N HIS A 190 -10.14 3.67 -17.06
CA HIS A 190 -8.84 4.29 -17.34
C HIS A 190 -7.77 3.33 -17.83
N ILE A 191 -7.80 2.07 -17.43
CA ILE A 191 -6.73 1.12 -17.75
C ILE A 191 -6.68 0.81 -19.25
N ILE A 192 -7.82 0.59 -19.88
CA ILE A 192 -7.86 0.20 -21.30
C ILE A 192 -7.26 1.31 -22.16
N GLU A 193 -7.55 2.56 -21.84
CA GLU A 193 -7.07 3.72 -22.60
C GLU A 193 -5.57 3.97 -22.35
N LEU A 194 -5.14 3.98 -21.09
CA LEU A 194 -3.74 4.20 -20.73
C LEU A 194 -2.84 3.05 -21.16
N TYR A 195 -3.31 1.82 -20.99
CA TYR A 195 -2.58 0.62 -21.38
C TYR A 195 -2.38 0.54 -22.90
N ASN A 196 -3.40 0.89 -23.69
CA ASN A 196 -3.31 0.93 -25.14
C ASN A 196 -2.37 2.04 -25.66
N THR A 197 -2.28 3.17 -24.96
CA THR A 197 -1.36 4.26 -25.31
C THR A 197 0.09 3.94 -24.97
N THR A 198 0.35 3.30 -23.83
CA THR A 198 1.71 2.92 -23.42
C THR A 198 2.25 1.69 -24.17
N LYS A 199 1.38 0.84 -24.70
CA LYS A 199 1.75 -0.37 -25.45
C LYS A 199 2.38 -0.08 -26.82
N GLN A 200 2.12 1.08 -27.41
CA GLN A 200 2.55 1.42 -28.78
C GLN A 200 4.06 1.62 -28.92
N ASP A 201 4.79 1.89 -27.84
CA ASP A 201 6.21 2.27 -27.88
C ASP A 201 7.17 1.19 -27.35
N ALA A 202 6.72 -0.01 -26.99
CA ALA A 202 7.56 -1.03 -26.36
C ALA A 202 7.94 -2.17 -27.32
N GLU A 203 9.24 -2.48 -27.42
CA GLU A 203 9.76 -3.65 -28.15
C GLU A 203 9.24 -5.00 -27.62
N LEU A 204 8.85 -5.06 -26.34
CA LEU A 204 8.22 -6.20 -25.68
C LEU A 204 6.85 -5.80 -25.17
N ASN A 205 5.88 -6.73 -25.19
CA ASN A 205 4.60 -6.50 -24.54
C ASN A 205 4.74 -6.40 -23.02
N SER A 206 3.78 -5.77 -22.34
CA SER A 206 3.86 -5.50 -20.90
C SER A 206 3.94 -6.76 -20.05
N THR A 207 3.33 -7.87 -20.51
CA THR A 207 3.39 -9.17 -19.84
C THR A 207 4.79 -9.76 -19.89
N GLU A 208 5.46 -9.72 -21.03
CA GLU A 208 6.86 -10.20 -21.14
C GLU A 208 7.79 -9.35 -20.28
N ARG A 209 7.58 -8.05 -20.22
CA ARG A 209 8.35 -7.15 -19.35
C ARG A 209 8.08 -7.43 -17.87
N PHE A 210 6.82 -7.69 -17.50
CA PHE A 210 6.46 -8.11 -16.15
C PHE A 210 7.17 -9.40 -15.75
N ILE A 211 7.12 -10.43 -16.60
CA ILE A 211 7.76 -11.72 -16.34
C ILE A 211 9.27 -11.54 -16.12
N LYS A 212 9.95 -10.80 -17.01
CA LYS A 212 11.38 -10.50 -16.86
C LYS A 212 11.69 -9.73 -15.58
N TYR A 213 10.83 -8.78 -15.22
CA TYR A 213 10.98 -8.03 -13.96
C TYR A 213 10.87 -8.96 -12.75
N VAL A 214 9.88 -9.86 -12.73
CA VAL A 214 9.70 -10.86 -11.66
C VAL A 214 10.95 -11.74 -11.55
N GLU A 215 11.43 -12.32 -12.65
CA GLU A 215 12.62 -13.19 -12.66
C GLU A 215 13.87 -12.48 -12.12
N GLN A 216 14.06 -11.22 -12.49
CA GLN A 216 15.18 -10.42 -11.99
C GLN A 216 15.03 -10.05 -10.52
N SER A 217 13.82 -9.67 -10.10
CA SER A 217 13.50 -9.31 -8.72
C SER A 217 13.65 -10.51 -7.80
N ASP A 218 13.09 -11.67 -8.17
CA ASP A 218 13.19 -12.89 -7.39
C ASP A 218 14.64 -13.30 -7.18
N LYS A 219 15.45 -13.26 -8.25
CA LYS A 219 16.88 -13.56 -8.17
C LYS A 219 17.66 -12.56 -7.31
N LEU A 220 17.33 -11.26 -7.40
CA LEU A 220 18.05 -10.21 -6.68
C LEU A 220 17.74 -10.22 -5.18
N PHE A 221 16.51 -10.53 -4.81
CA PHE A 221 16.01 -10.45 -3.44
C PHE A 221 15.75 -11.80 -2.79
N ASP A 222 16.19 -12.90 -3.41
CA ASP A 222 15.97 -14.28 -2.94
C ASP A 222 14.49 -14.56 -2.66
N LYS A 223 13.64 -14.24 -3.63
CA LYS A 223 12.19 -14.40 -3.57
C LYS A 223 11.69 -15.41 -4.60
N ASP A 224 10.44 -15.84 -4.47
CA ASP A 224 9.80 -16.77 -5.39
C ASP A 224 8.33 -16.36 -5.62
N PHE A 225 8.09 -15.79 -6.79
CA PHE A 225 6.75 -15.39 -7.21
C PHE A 225 5.75 -16.56 -7.18
N ASN A 226 6.12 -17.69 -7.77
CA ASN A 226 5.22 -18.84 -7.90
C ASN A 226 4.83 -19.45 -6.55
N SER A 227 5.70 -19.39 -5.54
CA SER A 227 5.37 -19.84 -4.20
C SER A 227 4.54 -18.81 -3.42
N THR A 228 4.68 -17.54 -3.77
CA THR A 228 4.04 -16.41 -3.09
C THR A 228 2.60 -16.21 -3.57
N PHE A 229 2.37 -16.19 -4.88
CA PHE A 229 1.06 -15.93 -5.48
C PHE A 229 0.31 -17.23 -5.80
N LYS A 230 -0.66 -17.58 -4.96
CA LYS A 230 -1.38 -18.88 -5.06
C LYS A 230 -2.30 -19.00 -6.27
N LYS A 231 -2.86 -17.89 -6.73
CA LYS A 231 -3.80 -17.85 -7.87
C LYS A 231 -3.12 -17.66 -9.22
N TYR A 232 -1.88 -17.18 -9.23
CA TYR A 232 -1.16 -16.84 -10.45
C TYR A 232 0.24 -17.46 -10.44
N GLN A 233 0.69 -17.90 -11.60
CA GLN A 233 2.03 -18.46 -11.78
C GLN A 233 2.65 -18.00 -13.10
N ILE A 234 3.96 -17.94 -13.13
CA ILE A 234 4.73 -17.79 -14.35
C ILE A 234 5.23 -19.17 -14.76
N ASN A 235 4.80 -19.62 -15.94
CA ASN A 235 5.20 -20.90 -16.48
C ASN A 235 5.50 -20.78 -18.00
N ASN A 236 6.69 -21.24 -18.42
CA ASN A 236 7.16 -21.17 -19.81
C ASN A 236 6.99 -19.76 -20.43
N ASN A 237 7.38 -18.70 -19.70
CA ASN A 237 7.23 -17.30 -20.09
C ASN A 237 5.78 -16.84 -20.32
N ASN A 238 4.82 -17.48 -19.65
CA ASN A 238 3.43 -17.07 -19.64
C ASN A 238 2.94 -16.85 -18.21
N LEU A 239 2.16 -15.78 -18.02
CA LEU A 239 1.39 -15.60 -16.81
C LEU A 239 0.11 -16.43 -16.93
N ILE A 240 -0.10 -17.33 -16.00
CA ILE A 240 -1.28 -18.21 -15.97
C ILE A 240 -2.01 -18.03 -14.63
N ARG A 241 -3.33 -18.16 -14.67
CA ARG A 241 -4.16 -18.23 -13.47
C ARG A 241 -4.43 -19.69 -13.14
N ILE A 242 -4.32 -20.04 -11.87
CA ILE A 242 -4.64 -21.36 -11.33
C ILE A 242 -5.93 -21.24 -10.54
N ASP A 243 -7.03 -21.68 -11.12
CA ASP A 243 -8.27 -21.85 -10.36
C ASP A 243 -8.14 -23.11 -9.50
N LYS A 244 -8.32 -22.97 -8.19
CA LYS A 244 -8.52 -24.15 -7.35
C LYS A 244 -9.91 -24.69 -7.64
N GLU A 245 -9.97 -25.93 -8.16
CA GLU A 245 -11.19 -26.72 -8.19
C GLU A 245 -11.81 -26.88 -6.79
#